data_6810255ae2396f4aa241ccde0b06ebe4
#
_entry.id   6810255ae2396f4aa241ccde0b06ebe4
#
_cell.length_a   1.000
_cell.length_b   1.000
_cell.length_c   1.000
_cell.angle_alpha   90.00
_cell.angle_beta   90.00
_cell.angle_gamma   90.00
#
_symmetry.space_group_name_H-M   'P 1'
#
loop_
_entity.id
_entity.type
_entity.pdbx_description
1 polymer ?
#
loop_
_entity_poly.entity_id
_entity_poly.type
_entity_poly.pdbx_seq_one_letter_code
_entity_poly.pdbx_strand_id
1 'polypeptide(L)'
;GCGEAINERFVRFLRRHHVLTLATVAEGVPYCSNAFYCYDKERNLLVFTSDPATRHAQEMERNPRIAASVVLETKIVGRVQGLQLCGTAARADETARRAYLKRFPYAALAELTLWAIRPDYMKLTDNTLGFGKKLIWNDKLESSS
;
A
#
# COMPACT_ATOMS: atom_id res chain seq x y z
N GLY A 1 2.36 16.94 -2.98
CA GLY A 1 2.74 16.99 -3.65
C GLY A 1 2.81 17.41 -5.09
N CYS A 2 4.01 17.58 -5.51
CA CYS A 2 4.25 17.99 -6.88
C CYS A 2 4.43 16.82 -7.82
N GLY A 3 4.13 15.60 -7.38
CA GLY A 3 4.27 14.45 -8.23
C GLY A 3 3.17 14.39 -9.29
N GLU A 4 3.25 13.40 -10.15
CA GLU A 4 2.23 13.17 -11.15
C GLU A 4 0.88 12.93 -10.50
N ALA A 5 -0.17 13.38 -11.15
CA ALA A 5 -1.52 13.05 -10.75
C ALA A 5 -1.70 11.52 -10.88
N ILE A 6 -2.35 10.91 -9.90
CA ILE A 6 -2.53 9.47 -9.90
C ILE A 6 -3.75 9.13 -10.74
N ASN A 7 -3.56 8.22 -11.70
CA ASN A 7 -4.65 7.75 -12.55
C ASN A 7 -5.76 7.16 -11.69
N GLU A 8 -6.99 7.49 -12.03
CA GLU A 8 -8.16 7.06 -11.26
C GLU A 8 -8.27 5.54 -11.14
N ARG A 9 -7.69 4.78 -12.07
CA ARG A 9 -7.73 3.33 -12.00
C ARG A 9 -6.97 2.79 -10.80
N PHE A 10 -5.84 3.42 -10.43
CA PHE A 10 -5.12 3.07 -9.20
C PHE A 10 -5.99 3.34 -7.99
N VAL A 11 -6.62 4.51 -7.94
CA VAL A 11 -7.44 4.91 -6.80
C VAL A 11 -8.59 3.93 -6.61
N ARG A 12 -9.30 3.61 -7.69
CA ARG A 12 -10.43 2.69 -7.60
C ARG A 12 -10.01 1.29 -7.17
N PHE A 13 -8.89 0.81 -7.71
CA PHE A 13 -8.40 -0.52 -7.34
C PHE A 13 -8.03 -0.56 -5.86
N LEU A 14 -7.27 0.43 -5.40
CA LEU A 14 -6.84 0.47 -4.00
C LEU A 14 -8.01 0.62 -3.04
N ARG A 15 -9.04 1.37 -3.41
CA ARG A 15 -10.20 1.55 -2.54
C ARG A 15 -11.12 0.34 -2.52
N ARG A 16 -11.13 -0.43 -3.59
CA ARG A 16 -11.98 -1.61 -3.67
C ARG A 16 -11.45 -2.77 -2.83
N HIS A 17 -10.14 -2.91 -2.79
CA HIS A 17 -9.52 -4.01 -2.08
C HIS A 17 -9.12 -3.59 -0.67
N HIS A 18 -8.79 -4.56 0.18
CA HIS A 18 -8.56 -4.25 1.59
C HIS A 18 -7.48 -5.12 2.24
N VAL A 19 -6.82 -5.99 1.49
CA VAL A 19 -5.70 -6.79 2.01
C VAL A 19 -4.49 -6.53 1.16
N LEU A 20 -3.38 -6.17 1.81
CA LEU A 20 -2.10 -6.04 1.13
C LEU A 20 -1.14 -7.10 1.61
N THR A 21 -0.19 -7.44 0.76
CA THR A 21 0.98 -8.21 1.14
C THR A 21 2.13 -7.22 1.25
N LEU A 22 2.80 -7.26 2.40
CA LEU A 22 3.87 -6.33 2.72
C LEU A 22 5.20 -7.07 2.65
N ALA A 23 6.20 -6.47 2.01
CA ALA A 23 7.54 -7.00 1.97
C ALA A 23 8.46 -6.04 2.73
N THR A 24 9.15 -6.58 3.73
CA THR A 24 10.13 -5.84 4.52
C THR A 24 11.50 -6.47 4.35
N VAL A 25 12.54 -5.73 4.65
CA VAL A 25 13.91 -6.21 4.51
C VAL A 25 14.71 -5.78 5.73
N ALA A 26 15.39 -6.74 6.34
CA ALA A 26 16.35 -6.47 7.41
C ALA A 26 17.61 -7.26 7.11
N GLU A 27 18.75 -6.58 7.11
CA GLU A 27 20.08 -7.21 6.88
C GLU A 27 20.10 -8.03 5.59
N GLY A 28 19.43 -7.50 4.57
CA GLY A 28 19.41 -8.14 3.26
C GLY A 28 18.45 -9.31 3.12
N VAL A 29 17.69 -9.66 4.19
CA VAL A 29 16.78 -10.79 4.16
C VAL A 29 15.36 -10.28 4.02
N PRO A 30 14.66 -10.64 2.92
CA PRO A 30 13.27 -10.20 2.73
C PRO A 30 12.30 -11.04 3.55
N TYR A 31 11.18 -10.43 3.91
CA TYR A 31 10.14 -11.08 4.68
C TYR A 31 8.78 -10.59 4.22
N CYS A 32 7.78 -11.46 4.18
CA CYS A 32 6.42 -11.14 3.75
C CYS A 32 5.42 -11.26 4.88
N SER A 33 4.44 -10.36 4.88
CA SER A 33 3.31 -10.45 5.80
C SER A 33 2.08 -9.84 5.14
N ASN A 34 0.90 -10.08 5.72
CA ASN A 34 -0.35 -9.57 5.18
C ASN A 34 -1.05 -8.70 6.21
N ALA A 35 -1.79 -7.71 5.73
CA ALA A 35 -2.51 -6.80 6.62
C ALA A 35 -3.74 -6.23 5.92
N PHE A 36 -4.79 -5.96 6.72
CA PHE A 36 -5.89 -5.14 6.22
C PHE A 36 -5.44 -3.70 6.15
N TYR A 37 -5.86 -3.01 5.09
CA TYR A 37 -5.48 -1.62 4.91
C TYR A 37 -6.68 -0.79 4.48
N CYS A 38 -6.59 0.52 4.69
CA CYS A 38 -7.44 1.46 3.99
C CYS A 38 -6.57 2.39 3.16
N TYR A 39 -7.15 2.93 2.10
CA TYR A 39 -6.44 3.82 1.21
C TYR A 39 -6.93 5.25 1.40
N ASP A 40 -6.01 6.13 1.78
CA ASP A 40 -6.28 7.57 1.91
C ASP A 40 -5.91 8.21 0.58
N LYS A 41 -6.91 8.45 -0.28
CA LYS A 41 -6.63 8.94 -1.64
C LYS A 41 -6.15 10.38 -1.64
N GLU A 42 -6.51 11.16 -0.64
CA GLU A 42 -6.11 12.58 -0.59
C GLU A 42 -4.59 12.71 -0.47
N ARG A 43 -3.96 11.80 0.24
CA ARG A 43 -2.52 11.84 0.47
C ARG A 43 -1.78 10.69 -0.15
N ASN A 44 -2.48 9.79 -0.85
CA ASN A 44 -1.90 8.59 -1.45
C ASN A 44 -1.15 7.75 -0.42
N LEU A 45 -1.86 7.40 0.66
CA LEU A 45 -1.29 6.58 1.73
C LEU A 45 -2.09 5.30 1.89
N LEU A 46 -1.38 4.19 2.12
CA LEU A 46 -2.03 2.95 2.55
C LEU A 46 -1.81 2.83 4.05
N VAL A 47 -2.89 2.76 4.80
CA VAL A 47 -2.84 2.77 6.27
C VAL A 47 -3.26 1.40 6.77
N PHE A 48 -2.47 0.81 7.67
CA PHE A 48 -2.72 -0.53 8.17
C PHE A 48 -2.28 -0.64 9.62
N THR A 49 -2.73 -1.71 10.30
CA THR A 49 -2.34 -1.97 11.69
C THR A 49 -1.25 -3.02 11.73
N SER A 50 -0.37 -2.89 12.71
CA SER A 50 0.68 -3.87 12.93
C SER A 50 1.11 -3.80 14.38
N ASP A 51 0.98 -4.92 15.09
CA ASP A 51 1.45 -5.01 16.48
C ASP A 51 2.96 -4.75 16.49
N PRO A 52 3.45 -3.87 17.39
CA PRO A 52 4.88 -3.56 17.44
C PRO A 52 5.77 -4.76 17.72
N ALA A 53 5.22 -5.82 18.30
CA ALA A 53 6.00 -7.02 18.61
C ALA A 53 6.20 -7.92 17.38
N THR A 54 5.52 -7.66 16.28
CA THR A 54 5.65 -8.50 15.09
C THR A 54 6.98 -8.26 14.40
N ARG A 55 7.43 -9.28 13.67
CA ARG A 55 8.68 -9.18 12.92
C ARG A 55 8.65 -8.07 11.90
N HIS A 56 7.55 -7.95 11.13
CA HIS A 56 7.49 -6.92 10.10
C HIS A 56 7.47 -5.52 10.68
N ALA A 57 6.83 -5.32 11.85
CA ALA A 57 6.83 -4.01 12.47
C ALA A 57 8.24 -3.63 12.92
N GLN A 58 8.96 -4.58 13.52
CA GLN A 58 10.33 -4.32 13.95
C GLN A 58 11.24 -4.06 12.76
N GLU A 59 11.02 -4.75 11.65
CA GLU A 59 11.82 -4.54 10.46
C GLU A 59 11.55 -3.17 9.84
N MET A 60 10.29 -2.71 9.84
CA MET A 60 9.97 -1.38 9.35
C MET A 60 10.59 -0.27 10.20
N GLU A 61 10.70 -0.50 11.50
CA GLU A 61 11.38 0.47 12.37
C GLU A 61 12.84 0.63 11.98
N ARG A 62 13.49 -0.46 11.61
CA ARG A 62 14.91 -0.43 11.25
C ARG A 62 15.16 -0.05 9.81
N ASN A 63 14.27 -0.45 8.91
CA ASN A 63 14.39 -0.12 7.50
C ASN A 63 13.01 0.24 6.96
N PRO A 64 12.74 1.53 6.78
CA PRO A 64 11.41 1.96 6.33
C PRO A 64 11.12 1.72 4.84
N ARG A 65 12.15 1.34 4.05
CA ARG A 65 11.89 1.01 2.64
C ARG A 65 11.17 -0.33 2.56
N ILE A 66 10.02 -0.32 1.89
CA ILE A 66 9.19 -1.52 1.80
C ILE A 66 8.63 -1.64 0.37
N ALA A 67 8.12 -2.81 0.09
CA ALA A 67 7.30 -3.03 -1.09
C ALA A 67 5.98 -3.65 -0.64
N ALA A 68 4.97 -3.52 -1.48
CA ALA A 68 3.68 -4.14 -1.16
C ALA A 68 2.97 -4.50 -2.45
N SER A 69 2.01 -5.41 -2.32
CA SER A 69 1.17 -5.77 -3.44
C SER A 69 -0.27 -5.97 -2.96
N VAL A 70 -1.20 -5.70 -3.89
CA VAL A 70 -2.62 -5.96 -3.69
C VAL A 70 -3.07 -6.66 -4.95
N VAL A 71 -3.75 -7.80 -4.81
CA VAL A 71 -4.11 -8.59 -5.98
C VAL A 71 -5.59 -8.96 -5.92
N LEU A 72 -6.22 -8.97 -7.09
CA LEU A 72 -7.55 -9.56 -7.23
C LEU A 72 -7.34 -11.06 -7.47
N GLU A 73 -7.69 -11.86 -6.50
CA GLU A 73 -7.52 -13.30 -6.59
C GLU A 73 -8.61 -13.85 -7.52
N THR A 74 -8.20 -14.42 -8.64
CA THR A 74 -9.11 -14.98 -9.63
C THR A 74 -8.36 -15.97 -10.49
N LYS A 75 -9.06 -17.03 -10.92
CA LYS A 75 -8.49 -17.99 -11.87
C LYS A 75 -8.86 -17.64 -13.30
N ILE A 76 -9.62 -16.57 -13.51
CA ILE A 76 -10.01 -16.13 -14.85
C ILE A 76 -8.97 -15.14 -15.35
N VAL A 77 -8.14 -15.58 -16.27
CA VAL A 77 -6.98 -14.79 -16.73
C VAL A 77 -7.38 -13.41 -17.22
N GLY A 78 -8.50 -13.31 -17.95
CA GLY A 78 -8.96 -12.03 -18.47
C GLY A 78 -9.41 -11.03 -17.41
N ARG A 79 -9.54 -11.48 -16.16
CA ARG A 79 -9.94 -10.60 -15.04
C ARG A 79 -8.82 -10.30 -14.08
N VAL A 80 -7.62 -10.79 -14.34
CA VAL A 80 -6.49 -10.59 -13.43
C VAL A 80 -6.19 -9.11 -13.30
N GLN A 81 -6.12 -8.63 -12.07
CA GLN A 81 -5.66 -7.29 -11.73
C GLN A 81 -4.74 -7.40 -10.54
N GLY A 82 -3.65 -6.67 -10.58
CA GLY A 82 -2.71 -6.67 -9.47
C GLY A 82 -1.93 -5.38 -9.43
N LEU A 83 -1.70 -4.89 -8.22
CA LEU A 83 -0.94 -3.67 -8.02
C LEU A 83 0.30 -3.99 -7.21
N GLN A 84 1.44 -3.48 -7.67
CA GLN A 84 2.71 -3.57 -6.95
C GLN A 84 3.17 -2.16 -6.65
N LEU A 85 3.75 -1.97 -5.48
CA LEU A 85 4.27 -0.66 -5.13
C LEU A 85 5.56 -0.77 -4.34
N CYS A 86 6.34 0.29 -4.40
CA CYS A 86 7.48 0.52 -3.54
C CYS A 86 7.23 1.82 -2.80
N GLY A 87 7.69 1.91 -1.57
CA GLY A 87 7.46 3.11 -0.80
C GLY A 87 8.16 3.10 0.53
N THR A 88 7.75 4.01 1.37
CA THR A 88 8.32 4.20 2.70
C THR A 88 7.23 4.05 3.74
N ALA A 89 7.49 3.27 4.78
CA ALA A 89 6.56 3.08 5.88
C ALA A 89 6.95 3.95 7.06
N ALA A 90 5.94 4.53 7.72
CA ALA A 90 6.14 5.32 8.92
C ALA A 90 4.92 5.16 9.82
N ARG A 91 5.06 5.53 11.09
CA ARG A 91 3.91 5.55 11.99
C ARG A 91 2.88 6.52 11.46
N ALA A 92 1.62 6.12 11.52
CA ALA A 92 0.52 6.92 10.99
C ALA A 92 0.25 8.11 11.89
N ASP A 93 -0.05 9.26 11.26
CA ASP A 93 -0.47 10.44 12.01
C ASP A 93 -1.97 10.36 12.33
N GLU A 94 -2.48 11.40 12.99
CA GLU A 94 -3.88 11.41 13.42
C GLU A 94 -4.84 11.40 12.23
N THR A 95 -4.48 12.06 11.14
CA THR A 95 -5.34 12.07 9.96
C THR A 95 -5.45 10.68 9.33
N ALA A 96 -4.33 9.96 9.25
CA ALA A 96 -4.34 8.59 8.75
C ALA A 96 -5.11 7.68 9.69
N ARG A 97 -4.98 7.88 11.00
CA ARG A 97 -5.73 7.11 11.98
C ARG A 97 -7.24 7.29 11.78
N ARG A 98 -7.68 8.52 11.57
CA ARG A 98 -9.11 8.78 11.34
C ARG A 98 -9.60 8.12 10.06
N ALA A 99 -8.77 8.11 9.01
CA ALA A 99 -9.15 7.44 7.77
C ALA A 99 -9.32 5.94 7.98
N TYR A 100 -8.44 5.34 8.77
CA TYR A 100 -8.52 3.91 9.07
C TYR A 100 -9.77 3.60 9.87
N LEU A 101 -10.07 4.40 10.90
CA LEU A 101 -11.22 4.16 11.75
C LEU A 101 -12.55 4.41 11.03
N LYS A 102 -12.54 5.29 10.03
CA LYS A 102 -13.73 5.50 9.21
C LYS A 102 -14.05 4.24 8.38
N ARG A 103 -13.02 3.58 7.86
CA ARG A 103 -13.18 2.37 7.08
C ARG A 103 -13.49 1.16 7.96
N PHE A 104 -12.88 1.09 9.13
CA PHE A 104 -13.02 -0.03 10.06
C PHE A 104 -13.42 0.49 11.44
N PRO A 105 -14.68 0.89 11.62
CA PRO A 105 -15.11 1.55 12.88
C PRO A 105 -14.92 0.69 14.14
N TYR A 106 -15.07 -0.63 14.01
CA TYR A 106 -14.90 -1.51 15.16
C TYR A 106 -13.47 -1.49 15.71
N ALA A 107 -12.52 -1.04 14.91
CA ALA A 107 -11.14 -0.94 15.35
C ALA A 107 -10.94 0.11 16.44
N ALA A 108 -11.89 1.03 16.61
CA ALA A 108 -11.79 2.02 17.67
C ALA A 108 -11.86 1.42 19.06
N LEU A 109 -12.35 0.18 19.18
CA LEU A 109 -12.45 -0.52 20.46
C LEU A 109 -11.13 -1.17 20.87
N ALA A 110 -10.12 -1.15 20.01
CA ALA A 110 -8.84 -1.79 20.26
C ALA A 110 -7.73 -0.74 20.35
N GLU A 111 -6.68 -1.08 21.10
CA GLU A 111 -5.48 -0.26 21.12
C GLU A 111 -4.65 -0.66 19.93
N LEU A 112 -4.55 0.22 18.94
CA LEU A 112 -3.93 -0.11 17.68
C LEU A 112 -2.68 0.72 17.42
N THR A 113 -1.67 0.08 16.87
CA THR A 113 -0.52 0.77 16.31
C THR A 113 -0.73 0.81 14.80
N LEU A 114 -0.79 2.00 14.27
CA LEU A 114 -1.07 2.20 12.85
C LEU A 114 0.16 2.69 12.12
N TRP A 115 0.31 2.17 10.91
CA TRP A 115 1.41 2.51 10.01
C TRP A 115 0.82 3.06 8.71
N ALA A 116 1.58 3.90 8.04
CA ALA A 116 1.19 4.42 6.73
C ALA A 116 2.32 4.18 5.75
N ILE A 117 1.96 3.71 4.56
CA ILE A 117 2.90 3.55 3.47
C ILE A 117 2.69 4.70 2.49
N ARG A 118 3.77 5.41 2.17
CA ARG A 118 3.77 6.44 1.13
C ARG A 118 4.44 5.86 -0.11
N PRO A 119 3.68 5.53 -1.15
CA PRO A 119 4.27 4.99 -2.37
C PRO A 119 5.08 6.03 -3.12
N ASP A 120 6.17 5.60 -3.75
CA ASP A 120 6.88 6.42 -4.72
C ASP A 120 6.88 5.76 -6.10
N TYR A 121 6.40 4.55 -6.20
CA TYR A 121 6.26 3.82 -7.45
C TYR A 121 5.07 2.87 -7.33
N MET A 122 4.21 2.86 -8.35
CA MET A 122 3.11 1.90 -8.42
C MET A 122 2.97 1.38 -9.84
N LYS A 123 2.69 0.09 -9.97
CA LYS A 123 2.40 -0.54 -11.25
C LYS A 123 1.10 -1.33 -11.11
N LEU A 124 0.12 -1.03 -11.95
CA LEU A 124 -1.14 -1.76 -11.99
C LEU A 124 -1.19 -2.58 -13.27
N THR A 125 -1.26 -3.89 -13.14
CA THR A 125 -1.50 -4.79 -14.26
C THR A 125 -3.00 -5.06 -14.30
N ASP A 126 -3.61 -4.85 -15.46
CA ASP A 126 -5.06 -4.99 -15.59
C ASP A 126 -5.39 -5.64 -16.91
N ASN A 127 -5.66 -6.94 -16.86
CA ASN A 127 -5.96 -7.71 -18.06
C ASN A 127 -7.31 -7.38 -18.67
N THR A 128 -8.18 -6.69 -17.93
CA THR A 128 -9.47 -6.27 -18.50
C THR A 128 -9.30 -5.16 -19.54
N LEU A 129 -8.14 -4.48 -19.52
CA LEU A 129 -7.81 -3.44 -20.51
C LEU A 129 -7.09 -4.01 -21.73
N GLY A 130 -6.76 -5.29 -21.71
CA GLY A 130 -5.96 -5.97 -22.71
C GLY A 130 -4.95 -6.83 -21.99
N PHE A 131 -4.65 -8.00 -22.54
CA PHE A 131 -3.78 -8.97 -21.89
C PHE A 131 -2.42 -8.34 -21.56
N GLY A 132 -2.05 -8.39 -20.29
CA GLY A 132 -0.78 -7.85 -19.83
C GLY A 132 -0.68 -6.33 -19.81
N LYS A 133 -1.79 -5.63 -19.94
CA LYS A 133 -1.77 -4.17 -19.96
C LYS A 133 -1.36 -3.63 -18.60
N LYS A 134 -0.41 -2.67 -18.61
CA LYS A 134 0.14 -2.12 -17.37
C LYS A 134 0.07 -0.61 -17.36
N LEU A 135 -0.22 -0.06 -16.18
CA LEU A 135 -0.16 1.37 -15.92
C LEU A 135 0.91 1.60 -14.86
N ILE A 136 1.71 2.64 -15.05
CA ILE A 136 2.79 2.94 -14.12
C ILE A 136 2.65 4.36 -13.60
N TRP A 137 2.84 4.53 -12.30
CA TRP A 137 2.88 5.84 -11.66
C TRP A 137 4.20 5.95 -10.89
N ASN A 138 4.86 7.08 -11.02
CA ASN A 138 6.09 7.42 -10.32
C ASN A 138 5.96 8.76 -9.67
N ASP A 139 6.49 8.87 -8.45
CA ASP A 139 6.70 10.17 -7.84
C ASP A 139 8.15 10.55 -8.10
N LYS A 140 8.44 10.94 -9.35
CA LYS A 140 9.79 11.10 -9.83
C LYS A 140 10.17 12.55 -10.09
N LEU A 141 9.37 13.48 -9.61
CA LEU A 141 9.63 14.87 -9.90
C LEU A 141 11.02 15.30 -9.50
N GLU A 142 11.44 14.88 -8.32
CA GLU A 142 12.75 15.22 -7.79
C GLU A 142 13.87 14.55 -8.56
N SER A 143 13.61 13.44 -9.20
CA SER A 143 14.66 12.69 -9.89
C SER A 143 14.97 13.28 -11.25
N SER A 144 14.17 14.21 -11.73
CA SER A 144 14.42 14.84 -13.01
C SER A 144 15.48 15.93 -12.93
N SER A 145 15.84 16.28 -11.73
CA SER A 145 16.87 17.32 -11.52
C SER A 145 18.27 16.80 -11.75
#